data_87c9ceb9825ce1fa057efe4f4c80ea5c
#
_entry.id   87c9ceb9825ce1fa057efe4f4c80ea5c
#
_cell.length_a   1.000
_cell.length_b   1.000
_cell.length_c   1.000
_cell.angle_alpha   90.00
_cell.angle_beta   90.00
_cell.angle_gamma   90.00
#
_symmetry.space_group_name_H-M   'P 1'
#
loop_
_entity.id
_entity.type
_entity.pdbx_description
1 polymer ?
#
loop_
_entity_poly.entity_id
_entity_poly.type
_entity_poly.pdbx_seq_one_letter_code
_entity_poly.pdbx_strand_id
1 'polypeptide(L)'
;MKKVIFFSILPIMLVLSACFNDPIQDDLMDYVNKEMLTAFELEATAVSAYDQVSGLNYSDDITMYDALVSTVIPTYNEFIKELNSVPIETSELREIHEIYIKGADLQYNAFVKIVRALETQDPLLIEEANGMLEEARSLLREYQNEIDKLAEEHNVDWEEKDSSTSSI
;
A
#
# COMPACT_ATOMS: atom_id res chain seq x y z
N MET A 1 -14.20 -10.62 80.06
CA MET A 1 -13.44 -11.11 78.95
C MET A 1 -14.11 -10.56 77.67
N LYS A 2 -13.55 -9.50 77.12
CA LYS A 2 -14.11 -8.84 75.86
C LYS A 2 -13.42 -9.49 74.68
N LYS A 3 -14.18 -10.22 73.81
CA LYS A 3 -13.70 -10.74 72.53
C LYS A 3 -13.63 -9.63 71.52
N VAL A 4 -12.42 -9.27 71.12
CA VAL A 4 -12.16 -8.35 69.97
C VAL A 4 -12.26 -9.18 68.72
N ILE A 5 -13.30 -8.93 67.92
CA ILE A 5 -13.44 -9.52 66.57
C ILE A 5 -12.59 -8.68 65.63
N PHE A 6 -11.49 -9.26 65.14
CA PHE A 6 -10.63 -8.67 64.11
C PHE A 6 -11.30 -8.85 62.73
N PHE A 7 -11.90 -7.76 62.23
CA PHE A 7 -12.46 -7.75 60.88
C PHE A 7 -11.30 -7.59 59.90
N SER A 8 -10.86 -8.70 59.34
CA SER A 8 -9.85 -8.72 58.29
C SER A 8 -10.49 -8.22 57.01
N ILE A 9 -10.22 -6.94 56.63
CA ILE A 9 -10.58 -6.37 55.32
C ILE A 9 -9.57 -6.93 54.33
N LEU A 10 -9.98 -7.96 53.59
CA LEU A 10 -9.26 -8.47 52.42
C LEU A 10 -9.39 -7.44 51.31
N PRO A 11 -8.29 -6.81 50.82
CA PRO A 11 -8.40 -5.94 49.67
C PRO A 11 -8.72 -6.81 48.44
N ILE A 12 -9.93 -6.64 47.89
CA ILE A 12 -10.29 -7.17 46.59
C ILE A 12 -9.47 -6.38 45.57
N MET A 13 -8.36 -6.96 45.10
CA MET A 13 -7.68 -6.50 43.89
C MET A 13 -8.64 -6.78 42.71
N LEU A 14 -9.34 -5.76 42.29
CA LEU A 14 -9.95 -5.73 40.97
C LEU A 14 -8.78 -5.69 39.97
N VAL A 15 -8.43 -6.87 39.43
CA VAL A 15 -7.66 -6.97 38.22
C VAL A 15 -8.59 -6.49 37.14
N LEU A 16 -8.52 -5.18 36.82
CA LEU A 16 -9.01 -4.67 35.55
C LEU A 16 -8.15 -5.37 34.49
N SER A 17 -8.66 -6.46 33.93
CA SER A 17 -8.23 -6.92 32.62
C SER A 17 -8.61 -5.79 31.65
N ALA A 18 -7.73 -4.78 31.54
CA ALA A 18 -7.75 -3.93 30.37
C ALA A 18 -7.49 -4.91 29.20
N CYS A 19 -8.50 -5.17 28.40
CA CYS A 19 -8.27 -5.54 27.02
C CYS A 19 -7.43 -4.38 26.48
N PHE A 20 -6.15 -4.60 26.32
CA PHE A 20 -5.29 -3.68 25.61
C PHE A 20 -5.77 -3.77 24.16
N ASN A 21 -6.65 -2.86 23.77
CA ASN A 21 -6.89 -2.57 22.37
C ASN A 21 -5.55 -2.05 21.85
N ASP A 22 -4.99 -2.72 20.88
CA ASP A 22 -3.78 -2.24 20.22
C ASP A 22 -4.21 -1.30 19.08
N PRO A 23 -4.05 0.01 19.22
CA PRO A 23 -4.53 0.97 18.23
C PRO A 23 -3.81 0.82 16.89
N ILE A 24 -2.58 0.32 16.89
CA ILE A 24 -1.83 0.09 15.64
C ILE A 24 -2.38 -1.14 14.94
N GLN A 25 -2.72 -2.21 15.67
CA GLN A 25 -3.38 -3.39 15.12
C GLN A 25 -4.72 -3.01 14.46
N ASP A 26 -5.56 -2.26 15.16
CA ASP A 26 -6.89 -1.85 14.66
C ASP A 26 -6.74 -0.97 13.40
N ASP A 27 -5.86 0.04 13.43
CA ASP A 27 -5.59 0.93 12.31
C ASP A 27 -5.04 0.17 11.09
N LEU A 28 -4.08 -0.75 11.29
CA LEU A 28 -3.52 -1.58 10.22
C LEU A 28 -4.57 -2.50 9.58
N MET A 29 -5.44 -3.10 10.39
CA MET A 29 -6.54 -3.93 9.91
C MET A 29 -7.55 -3.14 9.08
N ASP A 30 -7.95 -1.96 9.55
CA ASP A 30 -8.85 -1.07 8.80
C ASP A 30 -8.18 -0.57 7.51
N TYR A 31 -6.92 -0.16 7.58
CA TYR A 31 -6.13 0.29 6.45
C TYR A 31 -6.11 -0.73 5.32
N VAL A 32 -5.73 -1.98 5.58
CA VAL A 32 -5.59 -3.00 4.53
C VAL A 32 -6.93 -3.53 4.05
N ASN A 33 -7.90 -3.75 4.97
CA ASN A 33 -9.14 -4.44 4.63
C ASN A 33 -10.25 -3.50 4.15
N LYS A 34 -10.08 -2.19 4.28
CA LYS A 34 -11.14 -1.22 3.98
C LYS A 34 -10.62 0.02 3.26
N GLU A 35 -9.72 0.76 3.88
CA GLU A 35 -9.36 2.10 3.41
C GLU A 35 -8.53 2.07 2.11
N MET A 36 -7.69 1.05 1.92
CA MET A 36 -6.82 0.90 0.73
C MET A 36 -7.48 0.18 -0.46
N LEU A 37 -8.67 -0.39 -0.30
CA LEU A 37 -9.27 -1.25 -1.35
C LEU A 37 -9.43 -0.51 -2.68
N THR A 38 -9.97 0.71 -2.67
CA THR A 38 -10.16 1.51 -3.88
C THR A 38 -8.83 1.89 -4.53
N ALA A 39 -7.83 2.27 -3.71
CA ALA A 39 -6.49 2.58 -4.20
C ALA A 39 -5.85 1.35 -4.88
N PHE A 40 -5.91 0.17 -4.26
CA PHE A 40 -5.40 -1.06 -4.84
C PHE A 40 -6.08 -1.45 -6.16
N GLU A 41 -7.40 -1.25 -6.28
CA GLU A 41 -8.13 -1.53 -7.53
C GLU A 41 -7.71 -0.59 -8.67
N LEU A 42 -7.54 0.69 -8.37
CA LEU A 42 -7.08 1.69 -9.34
C LEU A 42 -5.63 1.42 -9.78
N GLU A 43 -4.73 1.14 -8.83
CA GLU A 43 -3.35 0.77 -9.14
C GLU A 43 -3.29 -0.48 -10.02
N ALA A 44 -3.97 -1.56 -9.63
CA ALA A 44 -3.99 -2.80 -10.38
C ALA A 44 -4.51 -2.60 -11.82
N THR A 45 -5.52 -1.75 -11.99
CA THR A 45 -6.07 -1.41 -13.31
C THR A 45 -5.04 -0.67 -14.17
N ALA A 46 -4.40 0.35 -13.63
CA ALA A 46 -3.42 1.14 -14.37
C ALA A 46 -2.16 0.33 -14.71
N VAL A 47 -1.63 -0.42 -13.73
CA VAL A 47 -0.43 -1.27 -13.93
C VAL A 47 -0.73 -2.38 -14.93
N SER A 48 -1.89 -3.04 -14.87
CA SER A 48 -2.29 -4.05 -15.85
C SER A 48 -2.38 -3.46 -17.26
N ALA A 49 -2.92 -2.26 -17.41
CA ALA A 49 -2.98 -1.59 -18.71
C ALA A 49 -1.57 -1.25 -19.26
N TYR A 50 -0.65 -0.84 -18.40
CA TYR A 50 0.75 -0.62 -18.76
C TYR A 50 1.46 -1.91 -19.18
N ASP A 51 1.29 -2.99 -18.40
CA ASP A 51 1.91 -4.29 -18.67
C ASP A 51 1.48 -4.87 -20.03
N GLN A 52 0.25 -4.60 -20.47
CA GLN A 52 -0.26 -5.08 -21.76
C GLN A 52 0.43 -4.43 -22.97
N VAL A 53 1.14 -3.31 -22.79
CA VAL A 53 1.79 -2.56 -23.88
C VAL A 53 3.29 -2.38 -23.65
N SER A 54 3.86 -2.98 -22.62
CA SER A 54 5.25 -2.81 -22.23
C SER A 54 6.02 -4.14 -22.18
N GLY A 55 7.34 -4.08 -22.05
CA GLY A 55 8.20 -5.24 -21.92
C GLY A 55 8.02 -6.23 -23.07
N LEU A 56 7.66 -7.48 -22.76
CA LEU A 56 7.43 -8.54 -23.76
C LEU A 56 6.13 -8.33 -24.55
N ASN A 57 5.22 -7.51 -24.09
CA ASN A 57 3.95 -7.19 -24.74
C ASN A 57 4.02 -5.93 -25.62
N TYR A 58 5.16 -5.24 -25.61
CA TYR A 58 5.36 -4.07 -26.46
C TYR A 58 5.24 -4.46 -27.95
N SER A 59 4.39 -3.72 -28.69
CA SER A 59 4.20 -3.91 -30.13
C SER A 59 4.78 -2.74 -30.96
N ASP A 60 4.42 -1.52 -30.58
CA ASP A 60 4.84 -0.30 -31.27
C ASP A 60 4.58 0.95 -30.39
N ASP A 61 5.24 2.06 -30.75
CA ASP A 61 5.16 3.35 -30.04
C ASP A 61 3.74 3.92 -29.98
N ILE A 62 2.94 3.76 -31.02
CA ILE A 62 1.59 4.34 -31.09
C ILE A 62 0.67 3.63 -30.10
N THR A 63 0.70 2.29 -30.09
CA THR A 63 -0.09 1.48 -29.16
C THR A 63 0.28 1.79 -27.72
N MET A 64 1.57 1.91 -27.42
CA MET A 64 2.05 2.25 -26.07
C MET A 64 1.64 3.68 -25.66
N TYR A 65 1.81 4.64 -26.56
CA TYR A 65 1.40 6.04 -26.33
C TYR A 65 -0.09 6.15 -26.03
N ASP A 66 -0.93 5.54 -26.88
CA ASP A 66 -2.39 5.57 -26.73
C ASP A 66 -2.84 4.96 -25.40
N ALA A 67 -2.27 3.83 -24.98
CA ALA A 67 -2.57 3.21 -23.71
C ALA A 67 -2.16 4.09 -22.52
N LEU A 68 -0.95 4.67 -22.57
CA LEU A 68 -0.45 5.57 -21.53
C LEU A 68 -1.34 6.80 -21.36
N VAL A 69 -1.68 7.47 -22.46
CA VAL A 69 -2.43 8.74 -22.41
C VAL A 69 -3.91 8.52 -22.11
N SER A 70 -4.52 7.45 -22.66
CA SER A 70 -5.96 7.23 -22.55
C SER A 70 -6.37 6.46 -21.30
N THR A 71 -5.50 5.64 -20.73
CA THR A 71 -5.84 4.72 -19.63
C THR A 71 -4.87 4.79 -18.46
N VAL A 72 -3.59 4.52 -18.68
CA VAL A 72 -2.62 4.36 -17.60
C VAL A 72 -2.50 5.63 -16.76
N ILE A 73 -2.13 6.75 -17.36
CA ILE A 73 -1.90 8.01 -16.65
C ILE A 73 -3.18 8.55 -15.98
N PRO A 74 -4.35 8.59 -16.66
CA PRO A 74 -5.58 9.03 -16.00
C PRO A 74 -5.95 8.18 -14.80
N THR A 75 -5.94 6.84 -14.91
CA THR A 75 -6.29 5.92 -13.82
C THR A 75 -5.27 5.99 -12.69
N TYR A 76 -3.99 6.08 -13.03
CA TYR A 76 -2.93 6.20 -12.01
C TYR A 76 -2.99 7.53 -11.25
N ASN A 77 -3.41 8.61 -11.92
CA ASN A 77 -3.64 9.89 -11.26
C ASN A 77 -4.84 9.83 -10.27
N GLU A 78 -5.88 9.06 -10.60
CA GLU A 78 -6.98 8.80 -9.65
C GLU A 78 -6.49 7.96 -8.47
N PHE A 79 -5.67 6.94 -8.73
CA PHE A 79 -5.01 6.15 -7.68
C PHE A 79 -4.21 7.04 -6.70
N ILE A 80 -3.36 7.94 -7.21
CA ILE A 80 -2.57 8.84 -6.34
C ILE A 80 -3.48 9.74 -5.49
N LYS A 81 -4.59 10.23 -6.02
CA LYS A 81 -5.55 11.04 -5.25
C LYS A 81 -6.20 10.23 -4.15
N GLU A 82 -6.62 9.02 -4.46
CA GLU A 82 -7.21 8.09 -3.49
C GLU A 82 -6.20 7.73 -2.40
N LEU A 83 -4.97 7.34 -2.80
CA LEU A 83 -3.88 7.00 -1.90
C LEU A 83 -3.58 8.14 -0.92
N ASN A 84 -3.53 9.39 -1.38
CA ASN A 84 -3.30 10.56 -0.53
C ASN A 84 -4.50 10.92 0.37
N SER A 85 -5.67 10.35 0.15
CA SER A 85 -6.88 10.61 0.94
C SER A 85 -7.16 9.54 2.00
N VAL A 86 -6.39 8.45 2.00
CA VAL A 86 -6.54 7.34 2.95
C VAL A 86 -6.40 7.85 4.39
N PRO A 87 -7.41 7.63 5.24
CA PRO A 87 -7.32 8.00 6.65
C PRO A 87 -6.40 7.04 7.40
N ILE A 88 -5.45 7.59 8.15
CA ILE A 88 -4.50 6.84 8.97
C ILE A 88 -4.42 7.49 10.33
N GLU A 89 -4.67 6.70 11.37
CA GLU A 89 -4.77 7.19 12.75
C GLU A 89 -3.40 7.24 13.44
N THR A 90 -2.57 6.19 13.24
CA THR A 90 -1.29 6.01 13.93
C THR A 90 -0.12 6.61 13.16
N SER A 91 0.90 7.04 13.89
CA SER A 91 2.13 7.61 13.30
C SER A 91 2.96 6.55 12.58
N GLU A 92 3.02 5.36 13.14
CA GLU A 92 3.78 4.22 12.64
C GLU A 92 3.30 3.80 11.25
N LEU A 93 1.99 3.62 11.10
CA LEU A 93 1.40 3.29 9.81
C LEU A 93 1.50 4.44 8.80
N ARG A 94 1.40 5.69 9.28
CA ARG A 94 1.55 6.87 8.41
C ARG A 94 2.95 6.97 7.82
N GLU A 95 3.99 6.70 8.60
CA GLU A 95 5.37 6.70 8.11
C GLU A 95 5.59 5.65 7.02
N ILE A 96 4.99 4.48 7.17
CA ILE A 96 5.05 3.41 6.17
C ILE A 96 4.26 3.80 4.90
N HIS A 97 3.06 4.38 5.07
CA HIS A 97 2.25 4.85 3.95
C HIS A 97 2.95 5.91 3.10
N GLU A 98 3.73 6.79 3.70
CA GLU A 98 4.54 7.78 3.00
C GLU A 98 5.57 7.15 2.04
N ILE A 99 6.06 5.95 2.34
CA ILE A 99 6.95 5.19 1.43
C ILE A 99 6.17 4.79 0.18
N TYR A 100 4.93 4.34 0.36
CA TYR A 100 4.06 3.97 -0.76
C TYR A 100 3.76 5.18 -1.66
N ILE A 101 3.37 6.32 -1.07
CA ILE A 101 3.14 7.56 -1.81
C ILE A 101 4.35 7.95 -2.65
N LYS A 102 5.55 7.91 -2.09
CA LYS A 102 6.79 8.21 -2.83
C LYS A 102 7.01 7.26 -4.01
N GLY A 103 6.77 5.96 -3.80
CA GLY A 103 6.86 4.96 -4.88
C GLY A 103 5.85 5.23 -5.99
N ALA A 104 4.61 5.53 -5.62
CA ALA A 104 3.53 5.85 -6.55
C ALA A 104 3.83 7.12 -7.36
N ASP A 105 4.27 8.19 -6.71
CA ASP A 105 4.64 9.44 -7.38
C ASP A 105 5.79 9.24 -8.39
N LEU A 106 6.77 8.44 -8.02
CA LEU A 106 7.90 8.13 -8.89
C LEU A 106 7.46 7.32 -10.11
N GLN A 107 6.58 6.33 -9.92
CA GLN A 107 6.02 5.53 -11.01
C GLN A 107 5.16 6.38 -11.95
N TYR A 108 4.33 7.28 -11.43
CA TYR A 108 3.56 8.23 -12.23
C TYR A 108 4.46 9.09 -13.11
N ASN A 109 5.49 9.67 -12.51
CA ASN A 109 6.45 10.52 -13.23
C ASN A 109 7.21 9.73 -14.30
N ALA A 110 7.47 8.45 -14.08
CA ALA A 110 8.04 7.57 -15.10
C ALA A 110 7.10 7.39 -16.29
N PHE A 111 5.80 7.15 -16.06
CA PHE A 111 4.82 7.06 -17.15
C PHE A 111 4.74 8.34 -17.98
N VAL A 112 4.70 9.50 -17.32
CA VAL A 112 4.73 10.81 -18.02
C VAL A 112 6.03 10.98 -18.82
N LYS A 113 7.16 10.53 -18.29
CA LYS A 113 8.45 10.58 -18.98
C LYS A 113 8.48 9.67 -20.21
N ILE A 114 7.86 8.47 -20.13
CA ILE A 114 7.74 7.56 -21.28
C ILE A 114 6.90 8.22 -22.39
N VAL A 115 5.78 8.84 -22.07
CA VAL A 115 4.97 9.59 -23.06
C VAL A 115 5.83 10.63 -23.78
N ARG A 116 6.59 11.42 -23.01
CA ARG A 116 7.49 12.41 -23.61
C ARG A 116 8.57 11.79 -24.49
N ALA A 117 9.13 10.66 -24.08
CA ALA A 117 10.12 9.93 -24.88
C ALA A 117 9.55 9.50 -26.24
N LEU A 118 8.33 8.98 -26.25
CA LEU A 118 7.61 8.57 -27.45
C LEU A 118 7.31 9.77 -28.37
N GLU A 119 6.89 10.91 -27.80
CA GLU A 119 6.63 12.14 -28.55
C GLU A 119 7.89 12.74 -29.21
N THR A 120 9.00 12.69 -28.50
CA THR A 120 10.26 13.31 -28.94
C THR A 120 11.21 12.34 -29.63
N GLN A 121 10.89 11.05 -29.63
CA GLN A 121 11.73 9.95 -30.13
C GLN A 121 13.12 9.96 -29.47
N ASP A 122 13.15 10.24 -28.15
CA ASP A 122 14.39 10.34 -27.37
C ASP A 122 14.58 9.08 -26.49
N PRO A 123 15.50 8.17 -26.87
CA PRO A 123 15.72 6.94 -26.12
C PRO A 123 16.35 7.18 -24.74
N LEU A 124 17.00 8.32 -24.49
CA LEU A 124 17.56 8.62 -23.17
C LEU A 124 16.46 8.84 -22.14
N LEU A 125 15.33 9.39 -22.54
CA LEU A 125 14.18 9.54 -21.63
C LEU A 125 13.55 8.19 -21.26
N ILE A 126 13.64 7.18 -22.15
CA ILE A 126 13.22 5.79 -21.83
C ILE A 126 14.15 5.19 -20.78
N GLU A 127 15.46 5.37 -20.91
CA GLU A 127 16.44 4.90 -19.93
C GLU A 127 16.20 5.53 -18.56
N GLU A 128 16.02 6.86 -18.52
CA GLU A 128 15.69 7.57 -17.28
C GLU A 128 14.36 7.09 -16.66
N ALA A 129 13.32 6.89 -17.45
CA ALA A 129 12.03 6.40 -16.99
C ALA A 129 12.15 4.97 -16.41
N ASN A 130 12.92 4.10 -17.05
CA ASN A 130 13.18 2.75 -16.54
C ASN A 130 13.90 2.78 -15.19
N GLY A 131 14.87 3.69 -15.00
CA GLY A 131 15.51 3.91 -13.71
C GLY A 131 14.51 4.34 -12.62
N MET A 132 13.59 5.24 -12.95
CA MET A 132 12.52 5.66 -12.03
C MET A 132 11.57 4.51 -11.68
N LEU A 133 11.19 3.68 -12.66
CA LEU A 133 10.36 2.48 -12.41
C LEU A 133 11.06 1.46 -11.51
N GLU A 134 12.38 1.31 -11.63
CA GLU A 134 13.14 0.42 -10.76
C GLU A 134 13.20 0.95 -9.32
N GLU A 135 13.43 2.25 -9.16
CA GLU A 135 13.41 2.91 -7.85
C GLU A 135 12.00 2.82 -7.21
N ALA A 136 10.93 3.07 -7.98
CA ALA A 136 9.56 2.92 -7.51
C ALA A 136 9.29 1.50 -7.00
N ARG A 137 9.70 0.46 -7.75
CA ARG A 137 9.58 -0.93 -7.30
C ARG A 137 10.37 -1.21 -6.03
N SER A 138 11.50 -0.54 -5.83
CA SER A 138 12.28 -0.67 -4.59
C SER A 138 11.51 -0.10 -3.39
N LEU A 139 10.90 1.08 -3.54
CA LEU A 139 10.07 1.70 -2.51
C LEU A 139 8.82 0.87 -2.20
N LEU A 140 8.17 0.29 -3.21
CA LEU A 140 7.02 -0.59 -2.99
C LEU A 140 7.39 -1.88 -2.24
N ARG A 141 8.58 -2.45 -2.50
CA ARG A 141 9.09 -3.58 -1.70
C ARG A 141 9.42 -3.17 -0.27
N GLU A 142 9.98 -1.98 -0.07
CA GLU A 142 10.22 -1.43 1.27
C GLU A 142 8.91 -1.25 2.04
N TYR A 143 7.90 -0.64 1.41
CA TYR A 143 6.56 -0.51 1.97
C TYR A 143 5.98 -1.87 2.40
N GLN A 144 6.02 -2.89 1.52
CA GLN A 144 5.53 -4.23 1.83
C GLN A 144 6.25 -4.84 3.03
N ASN A 145 7.58 -4.75 3.06
CA ASN A 145 8.36 -5.28 4.18
C ASN A 145 8.05 -4.58 5.51
N GLU A 146 7.85 -3.25 5.50
CA GLU A 146 7.52 -2.51 6.73
C GLU A 146 6.06 -2.78 7.17
N ILE A 147 5.11 -2.98 6.26
CA ILE A 147 3.75 -3.44 6.57
C ILE A 147 3.78 -4.83 7.22
N ASP A 148 4.53 -5.77 6.64
CA ASP A 148 4.63 -7.13 7.18
C ASP A 148 5.26 -7.14 8.58
N LYS A 149 6.29 -6.33 8.76
CA LYS A 149 6.95 -6.17 10.07
C LYS A 149 6.02 -5.53 11.11
N LEU A 150 5.28 -4.49 10.74
CA LEU A 150 4.29 -3.87 11.63
C LEU A 150 3.20 -4.88 12.01
N ALA A 151 2.75 -5.70 11.07
CA ALA A 151 1.78 -6.77 11.30
C ALA A 151 2.31 -7.81 12.30
N GLU A 152 3.57 -8.27 12.13
CA GLU A 152 4.21 -9.22 13.06
C GLU A 152 4.36 -8.62 14.46
N GLU A 153 4.79 -7.37 14.58
CA GLU A 153 4.97 -6.67 15.87
C GLU A 153 3.65 -6.49 16.63
N HIS A 154 2.53 -6.35 15.91
CA HIS A 154 1.20 -6.11 16.46
C HIS A 154 0.25 -7.31 16.36
N ASN A 155 0.79 -8.52 16.11
CA ASN A 155 0.04 -9.78 16.06
C ASN A 155 -1.13 -9.77 15.05
N VAL A 156 -0.91 -9.17 13.88
CA VAL A 156 -1.83 -9.26 12.73
C VAL A 156 -1.38 -10.42 11.85
N ASP A 157 -2.24 -11.43 11.72
CA ASP A 157 -2.03 -12.54 10.81
C ASP A 157 -2.78 -12.28 9.49
N TRP A 158 -2.06 -12.33 8.37
CA TRP A 158 -2.67 -12.23 7.06
C TRP A 158 -3.35 -13.54 6.68
N GLU A 159 -4.63 -13.52 6.31
CA GLU A 159 -5.25 -14.68 5.67
C GLU A 159 -4.63 -14.88 4.28
N GLU A 160 -3.99 -16.02 4.05
CA GLU A 160 -3.57 -16.41 2.70
C GLU A 160 -4.83 -16.50 1.82
N LYS A 161 -4.97 -15.61 0.84
CA LYS A 161 -5.97 -15.81 -0.23
C LYS A 161 -5.61 -17.11 -0.93
N ASP A 162 -6.39 -18.15 -0.66
CA ASP A 162 -6.31 -19.42 -1.38
C ASP A 162 -6.28 -19.14 -2.89
N SER A 163 -5.11 -19.32 -3.50
CA SER A 163 -4.89 -19.22 -4.94
C SER A 163 -5.52 -20.41 -5.71
N SER A 164 -6.53 -21.06 -5.12
CA SER A 164 -7.16 -22.28 -5.63
C SER A 164 -8.38 -22.05 -6.54
N THR A 165 -8.60 -20.82 -7.03
CA THR A 165 -9.69 -20.57 -7.98
C THR A 165 -9.17 -19.99 -9.30
N SER A 166 -8.25 -20.71 -9.95
CA SER A 166 -7.95 -20.51 -11.37
C SER A 166 -7.63 -21.84 -12.03
N SER A 167 -8.65 -22.68 -12.13
CA SER A 167 -8.64 -23.88 -12.99
C SER A 167 -10.06 -24.15 -13.44
N ILE A 168 -10.55 -23.41 -14.42
CA ILE A 168 -11.53 -23.88 -15.44
C ILE A 168 -11.29 -23.06 -16.71
#